data_b9ee75b0b601e1c84382dd66f78dc68c
#
_entry.id   b9ee75b0b601e1c84382dd66f78dc68c
#
_cell.length_a   1.000
_cell.length_b   1.000
_cell.length_c   1.000
_cell.angle_alpha   90.00
_cell.angle_beta   90.00
_cell.angle_gamma   90.00
#
_symmetry.space_group_name_H-M   'P 1'
#
loop_
_entity.id
_entity.type
_entity.pdbx_description
1 polymer ?
#
loop_
_entity_poly.entity_id
_entity_poly.type
_entity_poly.pdbx_seq_one_letter_code
_entity_poly.pdbx_strand_id
1 'polypeptide(L)'
;MPWKINNKFTYPKSMRSIYNGSRHYDVSGDKYPSVTNILAETKSQEDKDALNKWKREIGFKEAAIISKQSSERGTTLHQYLESILLNKMNGELLEEINLPKKMAETIVENGINLSLIHISEPTRRT
;
A
#
# COMPACT_ATOMS: atom_id res chain seq x y z
N MET A 1 21.55 -5.81 -3.39
CA MET A 1 22.17 -5.42 -2.11
C MET A 1 21.16 -5.44 -1.01
N PRO A 2 21.50 -5.98 0.15
CA PRO A 2 20.62 -5.88 1.29
C PRO A 2 20.49 -4.44 1.77
N TRP A 3 19.29 -4.04 2.09
CA TRP A 3 19.01 -2.72 2.63
C TRP A 3 19.34 -2.68 4.11
N LYS A 4 19.87 -1.58 4.59
CA LYS A 4 20.09 -1.39 6.01
C LYS A 4 18.77 -1.00 6.66
N ILE A 5 18.33 -1.79 7.62
CA ILE A 5 17.16 -1.46 8.41
C ILE A 5 17.54 -0.37 9.39
N ASN A 6 16.81 0.74 9.34
CA ASN A 6 17.05 1.86 10.25
C ASN A 6 16.31 1.64 11.57
N ASN A 7 17.05 1.33 12.61
CA ASN A 7 16.50 1.13 13.96
C ASN A 7 16.50 2.41 14.81
N LYS A 8 16.65 3.57 14.19
CA LYS A 8 16.72 4.84 14.89
C LYS A 8 15.44 5.17 15.66
N PHE A 9 14.31 4.73 15.17
CA PHE A 9 13.02 5.00 15.77
C PHE A 9 12.37 3.72 16.28
N THR A 10 11.72 3.83 17.42
CA THR A 10 10.89 2.77 17.96
C THR A 10 9.43 3.10 17.65
N TYR A 11 8.77 2.22 16.92
CA TYR A 11 7.37 2.42 16.55
C TYR A 11 6.46 1.60 17.44
N PRO A 12 5.36 2.17 17.93
CA PRO A 12 4.38 1.42 18.68
C PRO A 12 3.74 0.35 17.80
N LYS A 13 3.37 -0.75 18.42
CA LYS A 13 2.72 -1.85 17.73
C LYS A 13 1.29 -1.46 17.36
N SER A 14 0.91 -1.70 16.11
CA SER A 14 -0.44 -1.46 15.64
C SER A 14 -1.14 -2.77 15.30
N MET A 15 -2.44 -2.84 15.58
CA MET A 15 -3.25 -3.99 15.23
C MET A 15 -4.45 -3.54 14.40
N ARG A 16 -4.66 -4.24 13.30
CA ARG A 16 -5.80 -3.97 12.42
C ARG A 16 -7.09 -4.47 13.03
N SER A 17 -8.13 -3.64 13.04
CA SER A 17 -9.45 -4.01 13.53
C SER A 17 -10.54 -3.44 12.62
N ILE A 18 -11.76 -3.93 12.81
CA ILE A 18 -12.94 -3.41 12.15
C ILE A 18 -13.81 -2.75 13.21
N TYR A 19 -14.15 -1.49 13.00
CA TYR A 19 -14.99 -0.71 13.88
C TYR A 19 -16.05 0.04 13.05
N ASN A 20 -17.31 -0.17 13.38
CA ASN A 20 -18.44 0.38 12.60
C ASN A 20 -18.35 0.08 11.10
N GLY A 21 -17.92 -1.14 10.74
CA GLY A 21 -17.79 -1.57 9.35
C GLY A 21 -16.59 -1.01 8.60
N SER A 22 -15.75 -0.22 9.25
CA SER A 22 -14.58 0.40 8.64
C SER A 22 -13.29 -0.09 9.27
N ARG A 23 -12.23 -0.09 8.46
CA ARG A 23 -10.91 -0.49 8.94
C ARG A 23 -10.31 0.57 9.86
N HIS A 24 -9.90 0.12 11.03
CA HIS A 24 -9.20 0.93 12.03
C HIS A 24 -7.92 0.25 12.47
N TYR A 25 -7.05 1.00 13.09
CA TYR A 25 -5.82 0.51 13.68
C TYR A 25 -5.79 0.88 15.16
N ASP A 26 -5.56 -0.13 15.99
CA ASP A 26 -5.42 0.06 17.43
C ASP A 26 -3.95 0.29 17.76
N VAL A 27 -3.65 1.45 18.33
CA VAL A 27 -2.29 1.84 18.72
C VAL A 27 -2.36 2.43 20.13
N SER A 28 -1.65 1.80 21.05
CA SER A 28 -1.56 2.27 22.47
C SER A 28 -2.92 2.51 23.12
N GLY A 29 -3.90 1.67 22.80
CA GLY A 29 -5.25 1.75 23.37
C GLY A 29 -6.24 2.64 22.62
N ASP A 30 -5.78 3.39 21.64
CA ASP A 30 -6.61 4.26 20.83
C ASP A 30 -6.89 3.66 19.45
N LYS A 31 -8.05 3.98 18.90
CA LYS A 31 -8.45 3.56 17.55
C LYS A 31 -8.28 4.71 16.56
N TYR A 32 -7.55 4.42 15.49
CA TYR A 32 -7.35 5.39 14.42
C TYR A 32 -7.93 4.86 13.11
N PRO A 33 -8.66 5.68 12.33
CA PRO A 33 -9.15 5.25 11.03
C PRO A 33 -7.99 5.02 10.06
N SER A 34 -8.18 4.13 9.10
CA SER A 34 -7.18 3.93 8.05
C SER A 34 -7.07 5.16 7.15
N VAL A 35 -5.90 5.35 6.55
CA VAL A 35 -5.68 6.46 5.59
C VAL A 35 -6.65 6.37 4.44
N THR A 36 -6.94 5.18 3.93
CA THR A 36 -7.90 4.99 2.85
C THR A 36 -9.32 5.42 3.23
N ASN A 37 -9.73 5.21 4.48
CA ASN A 37 -11.03 5.68 4.97
C ASN A 37 -11.08 7.21 5.03
N ILE A 38 -10.01 7.83 5.52
CA ILE A 38 -9.91 9.29 5.56
C ILE A 38 -9.98 9.88 4.15
N LEU A 39 -9.24 9.31 3.22
CA LEU A 39 -9.23 9.76 1.83
C LEU A 39 -10.60 9.59 1.17
N ALA A 40 -11.31 8.50 1.46
CA ALA A 40 -12.66 8.27 0.94
C ALA A 40 -13.64 9.31 1.46
N GLU A 41 -13.58 9.64 2.76
CA GLU A 41 -14.46 10.63 3.39
C GLU A 41 -14.19 12.06 2.91
N THR A 42 -12.92 12.37 2.63
CA THR A 42 -12.50 13.71 2.21
C THR A 42 -12.47 13.90 0.70
N LYS A 43 -12.82 12.88 -0.05
CA LYS A 43 -12.86 12.93 -1.50
C LYS A 43 -13.87 13.94 -2.01
N SER A 44 -13.50 14.73 -3.02
CA SER A 44 -14.39 15.73 -3.60
C SER A 44 -15.62 15.09 -4.25
N GLN A 45 -16.71 15.85 -4.33
CA GLN A 45 -17.91 15.37 -4.99
C GLN A 45 -17.67 15.11 -6.47
N GLU A 46 -16.84 15.92 -7.12
CA GLU A 46 -16.45 15.72 -8.52
C GLU A 46 -15.79 14.38 -8.76
N ASP A 47 -14.87 13.99 -7.86
CA ASP A 47 -14.17 12.70 -7.96
C ASP A 47 -15.12 11.53 -7.72
N LYS A 48 -16.06 11.68 -6.78
CA LYS A 48 -17.08 10.66 -6.52
C LYS A 48 -18.00 10.49 -7.73
N ASP A 49 -18.39 11.59 -8.34
CA ASP A 49 -19.25 11.58 -9.54
C ASP A 49 -18.53 10.98 -10.73
N ALA A 50 -17.25 11.29 -10.92
CA ALA A 50 -16.44 10.71 -11.98
C ALA A 50 -16.31 9.19 -11.83
N LEU A 51 -16.09 8.70 -10.62
CA LEU A 51 -16.04 7.26 -10.34
C LEU A 51 -17.39 6.59 -10.61
N ASN A 52 -18.48 7.20 -10.17
CA ASN A 52 -19.81 6.67 -10.40
C ASN A 52 -20.18 6.65 -11.88
N LYS A 53 -19.79 7.68 -12.62
CA LYS A 53 -19.96 7.74 -14.07
C LYS A 53 -19.22 6.59 -14.76
N TRP A 54 -17.97 6.38 -14.41
CA TRP A 54 -17.17 5.28 -14.94
C TRP A 54 -17.82 3.92 -14.68
N LYS A 55 -18.30 3.70 -13.44
CA LYS A 55 -18.99 2.46 -13.07
C LYS A 55 -20.24 2.21 -13.90
N ARG A 56 -20.99 3.28 -14.19
CA ARG A 56 -22.19 3.19 -15.03
C ARG A 56 -21.87 2.90 -16.50
N GLU A 57 -20.81 3.50 -17.02
CA GLU A 57 -20.41 3.34 -18.42
C GLU A 57 -19.95 1.92 -18.74
N ILE A 58 -19.17 1.31 -17.88
CA ILE A 58 -18.68 -0.06 -18.09
C ILE A 58 -19.57 -1.14 -17.47
N GLY A 59 -20.54 -0.76 -16.63
CA GLY A 59 -21.38 -1.67 -15.88
C GLY A 59 -20.83 -1.97 -14.48
N PHE A 60 -21.71 -2.04 -13.49
CA PHE A 60 -21.31 -2.23 -12.09
C PHE A 60 -20.60 -3.56 -11.85
N LYS A 61 -21.05 -4.61 -12.53
CA LYS A 61 -20.43 -5.93 -12.41
C LYS A 61 -19.01 -5.94 -12.95
N GLU A 62 -18.80 -5.38 -14.11
CA GLU A 62 -17.47 -5.26 -14.74
C GLU A 62 -16.55 -4.37 -13.92
N ALA A 63 -17.06 -3.24 -13.41
CA ALA A 63 -16.32 -2.36 -12.52
C ALA A 63 -15.85 -3.08 -11.27
N ALA A 64 -16.69 -3.92 -10.67
CA ALA A 64 -16.34 -4.71 -9.49
C ALA A 64 -15.21 -5.70 -9.78
N ILE A 65 -15.24 -6.35 -10.94
CA ILE A 65 -14.19 -7.28 -11.38
C ILE A 65 -12.87 -6.55 -11.55
N ILE A 66 -12.87 -5.43 -12.25
CA ILE A 66 -11.66 -4.62 -12.48
C ILE A 66 -11.09 -4.11 -11.16
N SER A 67 -11.94 -3.62 -10.26
CA SER A 67 -11.52 -3.14 -8.94
C SER A 67 -10.88 -4.24 -8.11
N LYS A 68 -11.47 -5.43 -8.13
CA LYS A 68 -10.93 -6.60 -7.42
C LYS A 68 -9.56 -7.00 -7.95
N GLN A 69 -9.42 -7.10 -9.27
CA GLN A 69 -8.15 -7.45 -9.90
C GLN A 69 -7.05 -6.43 -9.59
N SER A 70 -7.38 -5.15 -9.65
CA SER A 70 -6.45 -4.07 -9.32
C SER A 70 -6.02 -4.11 -7.86
N SER A 71 -6.95 -4.38 -6.95
CA SER A 71 -6.69 -4.50 -5.52
C SER A 71 -5.78 -5.69 -5.22
N GLU A 72 -6.05 -6.84 -5.81
CA GLU A 72 -5.23 -8.04 -5.64
C GLU A 72 -3.80 -7.84 -6.17
N ARG A 73 -3.68 -7.21 -7.33
CA ARG A 73 -2.38 -6.86 -7.92
C ARG A 73 -1.60 -5.90 -7.01
N GLY A 74 -2.27 -4.90 -6.47
CA GLY A 74 -1.66 -3.95 -5.54
C GLY A 74 -1.20 -4.62 -4.26
N THR A 75 -2.01 -5.52 -3.69
CA THR A 75 -1.63 -6.28 -2.50
C THR A 75 -0.38 -7.12 -2.74
N THR A 76 -0.33 -7.82 -3.87
CA THR A 76 0.83 -8.64 -4.24
C THR A 76 2.07 -7.77 -4.46
N LEU A 77 1.93 -6.63 -5.14
CA LEU A 77 3.01 -5.66 -5.33
C LEU A 77 3.59 -5.20 -3.99
N HIS A 78 2.73 -4.82 -3.05
CA HIS A 78 3.17 -4.38 -1.72
C HIS A 78 3.89 -5.49 -0.96
N GLN A 79 3.43 -6.74 -1.07
CA GLN A 79 4.09 -7.88 -0.46
C GLN A 79 5.51 -8.09 -0.99
N TYR A 80 5.70 -7.97 -2.30
CA TYR A 80 7.03 -8.05 -2.91
C TYR A 80 7.93 -6.92 -2.44
N LEU A 81 7.44 -5.68 -2.43
CA LEU A 81 8.21 -4.53 -1.97
C LEU A 81 8.59 -4.67 -0.50
N GLU A 82 7.67 -5.08 0.35
CA GLU A 82 7.93 -5.31 1.76
C GLU A 82 9.00 -6.39 1.96
N SER A 83 8.90 -7.48 1.23
CA SER A 83 9.89 -8.58 1.30
C SER A 83 11.28 -8.10 0.90
N ILE A 84 11.38 -7.30 -0.15
CA ILE A 84 12.65 -6.73 -0.60
C ILE A 84 13.23 -5.80 0.47
N LEU A 85 12.41 -4.87 0.99
CA LEU A 85 12.86 -3.87 1.95
C LEU A 85 13.26 -4.48 3.30
N LEU A 86 12.60 -5.55 3.72
CA LEU A 86 12.91 -6.25 4.96
C LEU A 86 13.97 -7.33 4.79
N ASN A 87 14.50 -7.51 3.59
CA ASN A 87 15.43 -8.58 3.25
C ASN A 87 14.87 -9.98 3.54
N LYS A 88 13.55 -10.13 3.43
CA LYS A 88 12.82 -11.38 3.66
C LYS A 88 12.36 -12.02 2.36
N MET A 89 13.30 -12.21 1.44
CA MET A 89 13.00 -12.92 0.20
C MET A 89 12.84 -14.40 0.51
N ASN A 90 11.64 -14.93 0.41
CA ASN A 90 11.42 -16.36 0.49
C ASN A 90 11.29 -16.96 -0.92
N GLY A 91 11.57 -18.25 -1.05
CA GLY A 91 11.63 -18.94 -2.34
C GLY A 91 10.31 -18.91 -3.10
N GLU A 92 9.20 -18.90 -2.40
CA GLU A 92 7.87 -18.86 -3.01
C GLU A 92 7.63 -17.60 -3.84
N LEU A 93 8.11 -16.47 -3.36
CA LEU A 93 7.99 -15.20 -4.07
C LEU A 93 8.93 -15.11 -5.28
N LEU A 94 10.03 -15.85 -5.24
CA LEU A 94 11.04 -15.81 -6.31
C LEU A 94 10.65 -16.65 -7.53
N GLU A 95 9.82 -17.64 -7.37
CA GLU A 95 9.48 -18.59 -8.42
C GLU A 95 8.43 -18.07 -9.40
N GLU A 96 7.59 -17.16 -8.98
CA GLU A 96 6.54 -16.60 -9.83
C GLU A 96 7.02 -15.38 -10.61
N ILE A 97 7.03 -15.52 -11.94
CA ILE A 97 7.24 -14.39 -12.82
C ILE A 97 5.86 -13.84 -13.18
N ASN A 98 5.46 -12.75 -12.55
CA ASN A 98 4.19 -12.12 -12.80
C ASN A 98 4.33 -10.59 -12.84
N LEU A 99 3.27 -9.90 -13.24
CA LEU A 99 3.27 -8.46 -13.36
C LEU A 99 3.59 -7.74 -12.06
N PRO A 100 2.99 -8.07 -10.89
CA PRO A 100 3.34 -7.42 -9.63
C PRO A 100 4.81 -7.54 -9.26
N LYS A 101 5.43 -8.68 -9.52
CA LYS A 101 6.86 -8.88 -9.26
C LYS A 101 7.72 -7.97 -10.12
N LYS A 102 7.41 -7.89 -11.43
CA LYS A 102 8.11 -6.99 -12.34
C LYS A 102 7.94 -5.53 -11.96
N MET A 103 6.76 -5.14 -11.54
CA MET A 103 6.49 -3.78 -11.05
C MET A 103 7.33 -3.46 -9.82
N ALA A 104 7.42 -4.39 -8.86
CA ALA A 104 8.22 -4.21 -7.65
C ALA A 104 9.71 -4.08 -7.99
N GLU A 105 10.23 -4.93 -8.85
CA GLU A 105 11.62 -4.86 -9.30
C GLU A 105 11.94 -3.52 -9.99
N THR A 106 11.06 -3.05 -10.85
CA THR A 106 11.21 -1.76 -11.52
C THR A 106 11.23 -0.60 -10.53
N ILE A 107 10.36 -0.62 -9.54
CA ILE A 107 10.32 0.42 -8.49
C ILE A 107 11.62 0.42 -7.70
N VAL A 108 12.12 -0.76 -7.32
CA VAL A 108 13.38 -0.88 -6.56
C VAL A 108 14.57 -0.37 -7.39
N GLU A 109 14.65 -0.75 -8.66
CA GLU A 109 15.76 -0.33 -9.52
C GLU A 109 15.80 1.17 -9.77
N ASN A 110 14.64 1.80 -9.91
CA ASN A 110 14.54 3.18 -10.39
C ASN A 110 14.15 4.22 -9.33
N GLY A 111 13.70 3.82 -8.16
CA GLY A 111 13.14 4.79 -7.22
C GLY A 111 13.44 4.55 -5.75
N ILE A 112 13.30 3.35 -5.25
CA ILE A 112 13.36 3.09 -3.80
C ILE A 112 14.74 3.37 -3.20
N ASN A 113 15.81 3.17 -3.93
CA ASN A 113 17.15 3.50 -3.45
C ASN A 113 17.24 4.93 -2.96
N LEU A 114 16.73 5.86 -3.76
CA LEU A 114 16.71 7.28 -3.40
C LEU A 114 15.73 7.53 -2.25
N SER A 115 14.59 6.88 -2.27
CA SER A 115 13.59 7.01 -1.21
C SER A 115 14.13 6.55 0.13
N LEU A 116 14.90 5.48 0.18
CA LEU A 116 15.51 4.98 1.41
C LEU A 116 16.57 5.93 1.96
N ILE A 117 17.32 6.58 1.10
CA ILE A 117 18.27 7.61 1.52
C ILE A 117 17.52 8.76 2.19
N HIS A 118 16.43 9.20 1.61
CA HIS A 118 15.60 10.26 2.18
C HIS A 118 14.93 9.85 3.48
N ILE A 119 14.44 8.64 3.58
CA ILE A 119 13.81 8.11 4.80
C ILE A 119 14.80 8.06 5.97
N SER A 120 16.08 7.80 5.69
CA SER A 120 17.08 7.74 6.74
C SER A 120 17.49 9.11 7.26
N GLU A 121 17.16 10.19 6.58
CA GLU A 121 17.44 11.55 7.00
C GLU A 121 16.29 12.09 7.85
N PRO A 122 16.55 12.48 9.11
CA PRO A 122 15.45 12.77 10.05
C PRO A 122 14.69 14.06 9.76
N THR A 123 15.18 14.95 8.95
CA THR A 123 14.56 16.26 8.75
C THR A 123 13.98 16.46 7.37
N ARG A 124 13.59 15.43 6.78
CA ARG A 124 13.17 15.60 5.47
C ARG A 124 11.98 16.29 5.24
N ARG A 125 11.48 16.67 5.50
CA ARG A 125 10.46 17.25 5.05
C ARG A 125 9.66 17.90 5.43
N THR A 126 9.37 18.32 5.36
CA THR A 126 8.44 19.06 5.78
C THR A 126 7.46 19.28 5.15
#